data_40617fade17f2a979db631bdb8c0425b
#
_entry.id   40617fade17f2a979db631bdb8c0425b
#
_cell.length_a   1.000
_cell.length_b   1.000
_cell.length_c   1.000
_cell.angle_alpha   90.00
_cell.angle_beta   90.00
_cell.angle_gamma   90.00
#
_symmetry.space_group_name_H-M   'P 1'
#
loop_
_entity.id
_entity.type
_entity.pdbx_description
1 polymer ?
#
loop_
_entity_poly.entity_id
_entity_poly.type
_entity_poly.pdbx_seq_one_letter_code
_entity_poly.pdbx_strand_id
1 'polypeptide(L)'
;LFSILVFLNIVPSLQNLFHMRPDKNTRIYTLVFSIVFLIIYALFTYLWKLLIRSVFVREENHQAEKLREFNSAISKTLDLQEILDRTIRVMKELMDVGNIYICMQKAPGEAYCGVASDQPLNDLAFSLEENPMIQWLKDHEEPLVYRDFRYSVEYKSMWEEEKHHLDKKHTRYCAGLKDGDTLAGVILITADSGKKRLVYDEVEL
;
A
#
# COMPACT_ATOMS: atom_id res chain seq x y z
N LEU A 1 -14.64 -25.60 -12.32
CA LEU A 1 -15.75 -26.46 -11.84
C LEU A 1 -17.08 -25.70 -11.94
N PHE A 2 -17.21 -24.49 -11.41
CA PHE A 2 -18.44 -23.67 -11.45
C PHE A 2 -18.91 -23.39 -12.88
N SER A 3 -18.02 -23.03 -13.79
CA SER A 3 -18.33 -22.74 -15.21
C SER A 3 -18.89 -23.97 -15.94
N ILE A 4 -18.42 -25.17 -15.61
CA ILE A 4 -18.92 -26.43 -16.20
C ILE A 4 -20.34 -26.71 -15.72
N LEU A 5 -20.62 -26.49 -14.44
CA LEU A 5 -21.95 -26.65 -13.85
C LEU A 5 -22.96 -25.67 -14.44
N VAL A 6 -22.57 -24.41 -14.62
CA VAL A 6 -23.42 -23.38 -15.28
C VAL A 6 -23.71 -23.77 -16.72
N PHE A 7 -22.70 -24.23 -17.45
CA PHE A 7 -22.85 -24.67 -18.84
C PHE A 7 -23.79 -25.87 -18.99
N LEU A 8 -23.67 -26.90 -18.13
CA LEU A 8 -24.52 -28.07 -18.11
C LEU A 8 -26.00 -27.75 -17.81
N ASN A 9 -26.28 -26.64 -17.10
CA ASN A 9 -27.64 -26.19 -16.84
C ASN A 9 -28.22 -25.29 -17.92
N ILE A 10 -27.40 -24.49 -18.58
CA ILE A 10 -27.83 -23.53 -19.61
C ILE A 10 -28.24 -24.26 -20.90
N VAL A 11 -27.53 -25.29 -21.32
CA VAL A 11 -27.79 -26.01 -22.57
C VAL A 11 -29.18 -26.68 -22.62
N PRO A 12 -29.62 -27.43 -21.58
CA PRO A 12 -30.98 -27.98 -21.53
C PRO A 12 -32.05 -26.89 -21.46
N SER A 13 -31.81 -25.80 -20.74
CA SER A 13 -32.77 -24.67 -20.67
C SER A 13 -32.97 -24.00 -22.02
N LEU A 14 -31.92 -23.82 -22.81
CA LEU A 14 -32.00 -23.28 -24.18
C LEU A 14 -32.75 -24.23 -25.12
N GLN A 15 -32.56 -25.54 -25.00
CA GLN A 15 -33.32 -26.52 -25.80
C GLN A 15 -34.82 -26.48 -25.52
N ASN A 16 -35.21 -26.32 -24.26
CA ASN A 16 -36.60 -26.17 -23.84
C ASN A 16 -37.21 -24.85 -24.32
N LEU A 17 -36.46 -23.76 -24.33
CA LEU A 17 -36.90 -22.45 -24.77
C LEU A 17 -37.23 -22.41 -26.30
N PHE A 18 -36.47 -23.15 -27.11
CA PHE A 18 -36.64 -23.17 -28.54
C PHE A 18 -37.61 -24.27 -29.07
N HIS A 19 -38.29 -25.04 -28.21
CA HIS A 19 -39.25 -26.10 -28.58
C HIS A 19 -38.75 -27.04 -29.68
N MET A 20 -37.43 -27.23 -29.78
CA MET A 20 -36.84 -28.08 -30.80
C MET A 20 -36.97 -29.56 -30.40
N ARG A 21 -37.76 -30.34 -31.17
CA ARG A 21 -37.74 -31.79 -31.02
C ARG A 21 -36.33 -32.32 -31.34
N PRO A 22 -35.73 -33.16 -30.49
CA PRO A 22 -34.37 -33.63 -30.68
C PRO A 22 -34.30 -34.62 -31.84
N ASP A 23 -34.16 -34.16 -33.06
CA ASP A 23 -33.79 -34.99 -34.18
C ASP A 23 -32.28 -35.31 -34.12
N LYS A 24 -31.85 -36.40 -34.77
CA LYS A 24 -30.42 -36.83 -34.75
C LYS A 24 -29.47 -35.69 -35.17
N ASN A 25 -29.85 -34.92 -36.16
CA ASN A 25 -29.06 -33.80 -36.66
C ASN A 25 -28.93 -32.68 -35.57
N THR A 26 -29.98 -32.37 -34.83
CA THR A 26 -29.98 -31.34 -33.78
C THR A 26 -29.00 -31.69 -32.67
N ARG A 27 -28.85 -32.96 -32.30
CA ARG A 27 -27.86 -33.38 -31.30
C ARG A 27 -26.43 -33.16 -31.78
N ILE A 28 -26.13 -33.41 -33.05
CA ILE A 28 -24.81 -33.18 -33.61
C ILE A 28 -24.48 -31.69 -33.61
N TYR A 29 -25.40 -30.81 -34.04
CA TYR A 29 -25.21 -29.37 -34.00
C TYR A 29 -25.01 -28.84 -32.59
N THR A 30 -25.74 -29.32 -31.60
CA THR A 30 -25.57 -28.93 -30.20
C THR A 30 -24.18 -29.32 -29.66
N LEU A 31 -23.69 -30.51 -30.02
CA LEU A 31 -22.35 -30.97 -29.64
C LEU A 31 -21.26 -30.11 -30.28
N VAL A 32 -21.35 -29.83 -31.55
CA VAL A 32 -20.39 -28.97 -32.27
C VAL A 32 -20.39 -27.56 -31.67
N PHE A 33 -21.57 -26.97 -31.44
CA PHE A 33 -21.71 -25.67 -30.83
C PHE A 33 -21.09 -25.61 -29.42
N SER A 34 -21.30 -26.65 -28.60
CA SER A 34 -20.71 -26.77 -27.29
C SER A 34 -19.18 -26.78 -27.30
N ILE A 35 -18.60 -27.51 -28.26
CA ILE A 35 -17.14 -27.58 -28.44
C ILE A 35 -16.58 -26.21 -28.84
N VAL A 36 -17.22 -25.56 -29.83
CA VAL A 36 -16.82 -24.22 -30.27
C VAL A 36 -16.88 -23.21 -29.16
N PHE A 37 -17.94 -23.24 -28.33
CA PHE A 37 -18.09 -22.35 -27.18
C PHE A 37 -17.02 -22.59 -26.14
N LEU A 38 -16.64 -23.83 -25.83
CA LEU A 38 -15.54 -24.15 -24.92
C LEU A 38 -14.20 -23.62 -25.41
N ILE A 39 -13.95 -23.72 -26.74
CA ILE A 39 -12.72 -23.19 -27.33
C ILE A 39 -12.67 -21.65 -27.20
N ILE A 40 -13.77 -20.96 -27.49
CA ILE A 40 -13.89 -19.50 -27.37
C ILE A 40 -13.69 -19.09 -25.89
N TYR A 41 -14.30 -19.80 -24.97
CA TYR A 41 -14.15 -19.55 -23.54
C TYR A 41 -12.70 -19.74 -23.06
N ALA A 42 -12.03 -20.80 -23.49
CA ALA A 42 -10.63 -21.04 -23.19
C ALA A 42 -9.71 -19.94 -23.75
N LEU A 43 -9.97 -19.50 -24.96
CA LEU A 43 -9.24 -18.40 -25.60
C LEU A 43 -9.46 -17.08 -24.85
N PHE A 44 -10.69 -16.79 -24.47
CA PHE A 44 -11.03 -15.59 -23.69
C PHE A 44 -10.35 -15.57 -22.33
N THR A 45 -10.36 -16.69 -21.59
CA THR A 45 -9.69 -16.78 -20.30
C THR A 45 -8.17 -16.67 -20.42
N TYR A 46 -7.58 -17.18 -21.50
CA TYR A 46 -6.16 -17.03 -21.78
C TYR A 46 -5.77 -15.57 -22.07
N LEU A 47 -6.53 -14.90 -22.93
CA LEU A 47 -6.35 -13.47 -23.23
C LEU A 47 -6.53 -12.60 -22.00
N TRP A 48 -7.53 -12.92 -21.17
CA TRP A 48 -7.78 -12.19 -19.93
C TRP A 48 -6.60 -12.31 -18.94
N LYS A 49 -6.04 -13.52 -18.79
CA LYS A 49 -4.82 -13.72 -17.98
C LYS A 49 -3.62 -12.95 -18.52
N LEU A 50 -3.45 -12.88 -19.84
CA LEU A 50 -2.39 -12.09 -20.45
C LEU A 50 -2.56 -10.60 -20.19
N LEU A 51 -3.77 -10.08 -20.29
CA LEU A 51 -4.09 -8.68 -20.00
C LEU A 51 -3.81 -8.32 -18.55
N ILE A 52 -4.30 -9.12 -17.61
CA ILE A 52 -4.06 -8.92 -16.18
C ILE A 52 -2.56 -8.95 -15.89
N ARG A 53 -1.84 -9.96 -16.37
CA ARG A 53 -0.39 -10.08 -16.18
C ARG A 53 0.38 -8.89 -16.78
N SER A 54 -0.05 -8.36 -17.91
CA SER A 54 0.59 -7.20 -18.55
C SER A 54 0.43 -5.91 -17.76
N VAL A 55 -0.70 -5.74 -17.07
CA VAL A 55 -0.98 -4.53 -16.27
C VAL A 55 -0.30 -4.60 -14.90
N PHE A 56 -0.52 -5.68 -14.16
CA PHE A 56 0.00 -5.81 -12.79
C PHE A 56 1.51 -6.00 -12.71
N VAL A 57 2.12 -6.83 -13.58
CA VAL A 57 3.58 -7.07 -13.55
C VAL A 57 4.39 -5.84 -13.94
N ARG A 58 3.82 -4.91 -14.69
CA ARG A 58 4.51 -3.69 -15.12
C ARG A 58 4.69 -2.69 -13.96
N GLU A 59 3.72 -2.60 -13.09
CA GLU A 59 3.73 -1.71 -11.93
C GLU A 59 4.68 -2.21 -10.84
N GLU A 60 4.61 -3.49 -10.52
CA GLU A 60 5.47 -4.15 -9.54
C GLU A 60 6.97 -4.11 -9.92
N ASN A 61 7.29 -4.29 -11.20
CA ASN A 61 8.68 -4.18 -11.68
C ASN A 61 9.22 -2.75 -11.59
N HIS A 62 8.39 -1.73 -11.78
CA HIS A 62 8.84 -0.34 -11.70
C HIS A 62 9.18 0.05 -10.25
N GLN A 63 8.40 -0.40 -9.28
CA GLN A 63 8.68 -0.20 -7.87
C GLN A 63 9.97 -0.91 -7.44
N ALA A 64 10.14 -2.18 -7.85
CA ALA A 64 11.35 -2.95 -7.53
C ALA A 64 12.63 -2.35 -8.14
N GLU A 65 12.55 -1.78 -9.34
CA GLU A 65 13.68 -1.11 -9.99
C GLU A 65 14.06 0.18 -9.26
N LYS A 66 13.09 1.00 -8.88
CA LYS A 66 13.30 2.21 -8.08
C LYS A 66 13.94 1.92 -6.72
N LEU A 67 13.49 0.87 -6.04
CA LEU A 67 14.10 0.43 -4.77
C LEU A 67 15.54 -0.07 -4.95
N ARG A 68 15.85 -0.75 -6.05
CA ARG A 68 17.23 -1.19 -6.36
C ARG A 68 18.16 0.00 -6.64
N GLU A 69 17.69 0.97 -7.42
CA GLU A 69 18.44 2.20 -7.68
C GLU A 69 18.70 2.96 -6.38
N PHE A 70 17.69 3.07 -5.52
CA PHE A 70 17.78 3.68 -4.21
C PHE A 70 18.81 2.98 -3.33
N ASN A 71 18.73 1.66 -3.16
CA ASN A 71 19.68 0.89 -2.36
C ASN A 71 21.13 1.01 -2.89
N SER A 72 21.31 0.97 -4.22
CA SER A 72 22.63 1.16 -4.84
C SER A 72 23.20 2.55 -4.60
N ALA A 73 22.35 3.55 -4.52
CA ALA A 73 22.75 4.92 -4.33
C ALA A 73 23.11 5.25 -2.87
N ILE A 74 22.31 4.75 -1.92
CA ILE A 74 22.61 4.86 -0.48
C ILE A 74 23.95 4.21 -0.14
N SER A 75 24.24 3.03 -0.70
CA SER A 75 25.48 2.31 -0.45
C SER A 75 26.75 3.07 -0.85
N LYS A 76 26.62 4.14 -1.64
CA LYS A 76 27.74 4.96 -2.14
C LYS A 76 27.88 6.31 -1.42
N THR A 77 26.88 6.70 -0.66
CA THR A 77 26.83 8.02 -0.01
C THR A 77 26.99 7.86 1.49
N LEU A 78 27.96 8.60 2.05
CA LEU A 78 28.20 8.68 3.50
C LEU A 78 27.52 9.92 4.14
N ASP A 79 26.85 10.74 3.35
CA ASP A 79 26.15 11.93 3.82
C ASP A 79 24.70 11.56 4.22
N LEU A 80 24.43 11.63 5.54
CA LEU A 80 23.12 11.34 6.10
C LEU A 80 22.03 12.22 5.48
N GLN A 81 22.30 13.51 5.26
CA GLN A 81 21.31 14.44 4.72
C GLN A 81 20.92 14.06 3.28
N GLU A 82 21.89 13.68 2.46
CA GLU A 82 21.61 13.21 1.09
C GLU A 82 20.77 11.93 1.10
N ILE A 83 21.04 11.01 2.05
CA ILE A 83 20.27 9.78 2.22
C ILE A 83 18.81 10.11 2.57
N LEU A 84 18.60 10.99 3.54
CA LEU A 84 17.26 11.38 3.99
C LEU A 84 16.45 12.06 2.89
N ASP A 85 17.06 13.03 2.18
CA ASP A 85 16.41 13.73 1.08
C ASP A 85 16.05 12.79 -0.08
N ARG A 86 16.92 11.83 -0.36
CA ARG A 86 16.67 10.80 -1.38
C ARG A 86 15.55 9.86 -0.94
N THR A 87 15.52 9.46 0.34
CA THR A 87 14.44 8.64 0.93
C THR A 87 13.10 9.32 0.75
N ILE A 88 12.97 10.60 1.12
CA ILE A 88 11.74 11.37 0.95
C ILE A 88 11.31 11.39 -0.52
N ARG A 89 12.24 11.61 -1.45
CA ARG A 89 11.95 11.66 -2.88
C ARG A 89 11.41 10.32 -3.39
N VAL A 90 12.07 9.22 -3.05
CA VAL A 90 11.65 7.87 -3.48
C VAL A 90 10.30 7.51 -2.87
N MET A 91 10.07 7.80 -1.59
CA MET A 91 8.77 7.57 -0.96
C MET A 91 7.66 8.36 -1.64
N LYS A 92 7.91 9.61 -2.04
CA LYS A 92 6.92 10.41 -2.78
C LYS A 92 6.66 9.90 -4.20
N GLU A 93 7.66 9.33 -4.84
CA GLU A 93 7.50 8.75 -6.18
C GLU A 93 6.75 7.40 -6.15
N LEU A 94 6.95 6.62 -5.09
CA LEU A 94 6.31 5.30 -4.93
C LEU A 94 4.93 5.38 -4.32
N MET A 95 4.71 6.34 -3.42
CA MET A 95 3.49 6.49 -2.64
C MET A 95 2.83 7.82 -2.99
N ASP A 96 1.55 7.81 -3.30
CA ASP A 96 0.78 9.04 -3.53
C ASP A 96 0.41 9.71 -2.19
N VAL A 97 1.43 10.24 -1.51
CA VAL A 97 1.32 10.84 -0.16
C VAL A 97 1.46 12.36 -0.20
N GLY A 98 0.99 13.01 0.84
CA GLY A 98 1.19 14.44 1.04
C GLY A 98 2.64 14.78 1.36
N ASN A 99 2.88 15.34 2.54
CA ASN A 99 4.24 15.67 2.97
C ASN A 99 4.81 14.56 3.84
N ILE A 100 6.13 14.41 3.79
CA ILE A 100 6.89 13.45 4.58
C ILE A 100 7.84 14.22 5.49
N TYR A 101 7.85 13.86 6.77
CA TYR A 101 8.76 14.41 7.78
C TYR A 101 9.54 13.26 8.39
N ILE A 102 10.87 13.40 8.45
CA ILE A 102 11.74 12.45 9.15
C ILE A 102 12.29 13.13 10.40
N CYS A 103 12.02 12.53 11.54
CA CYS A 103 12.49 12.99 12.85
C CYS A 103 13.51 11.99 13.38
N MET A 104 14.64 12.47 13.87
CA MET A 104 15.69 11.61 14.47
C MET A 104 16.15 12.20 15.78
N GLN A 105 16.73 11.35 16.64
CA GLN A 105 17.45 11.80 17.82
C GLN A 105 18.84 12.29 17.43
N LYS A 106 19.27 13.42 17.99
CA LYS A 106 20.65 13.89 17.85
C LYS A 106 21.61 13.12 18.77
N ALA A 107 21.13 12.75 19.95
CA ALA A 107 21.84 11.90 20.89
C ALA A 107 20.86 10.95 21.60
N PRO A 108 21.30 9.79 22.06
CA PRO A 108 20.45 8.86 22.81
C PRO A 108 19.81 9.53 24.02
N GLY A 109 18.49 9.42 24.15
CA GLY A 109 17.71 10.04 25.23
C GLY A 109 17.23 11.48 24.98
N GLU A 110 17.60 12.10 23.84
CA GLU A 110 17.06 13.39 23.42
C GLU A 110 15.71 13.25 22.69
N ALA A 111 15.02 14.38 22.56
CA ALA A 111 13.78 14.42 21.80
C ALA A 111 14.02 14.12 20.31
N TYR A 112 13.04 13.51 19.67
CA TYR A 112 13.03 13.34 18.21
C TYR A 112 12.73 14.69 17.56
N CYS A 113 13.69 15.19 16.80
CA CYS A 113 13.57 16.45 16.09
C CYS A 113 13.53 16.22 14.59
N GLY A 114 12.80 17.03 13.86
CA GLY A 114 12.77 16.98 12.39
C GLY A 114 14.16 17.26 11.82
N VAL A 115 14.66 16.33 10.99
CA VAL A 115 15.96 16.42 10.34
C VAL A 115 15.84 16.55 8.82
N ALA A 116 14.78 16.03 8.22
CA ALA A 116 14.50 16.16 6.80
C ALA A 116 12.99 16.24 6.55
N SER A 117 12.59 16.99 5.54
CA SER A 117 11.22 17.13 5.09
C SER A 117 11.18 17.78 3.73
N ASP A 118 10.11 17.55 2.99
CA ASP A 118 9.78 18.30 1.78
C ASP A 118 9.09 19.66 2.05
N GLN A 119 8.81 19.97 3.31
CA GLN A 119 8.25 21.23 3.80
C GLN A 119 9.07 21.81 4.96
N PRO A 120 8.95 23.09 5.30
CA PRO A 120 9.63 23.67 6.45
C PRO A 120 9.37 22.88 7.74
N LEU A 121 10.43 22.54 8.45
CA LEU A 121 10.44 21.70 9.66
C LEU A 121 10.02 22.45 10.93
N ASN A 122 9.15 23.44 10.85
CA ASN A 122 8.78 24.26 11.99
C ASN A 122 8.25 23.41 13.15
N ASP A 123 8.98 23.42 14.23
CA ASP A 123 8.60 22.95 15.58
C ASP A 123 8.05 21.50 15.67
N LEU A 124 8.69 20.57 14.97
CA LEU A 124 8.36 19.15 15.09
C LEU A 124 9.37 18.48 16.03
N ALA A 125 9.09 18.49 17.32
CA ALA A 125 9.85 17.79 18.33
C ALA A 125 8.94 16.91 19.19
N PHE A 126 9.39 15.71 19.50
CA PHE A 126 8.68 14.79 20.41
C PHE A 126 9.52 14.58 21.66
N SER A 127 8.89 14.59 22.82
CA SER A 127 9.55 14.17 24.05
C SER A 127 9.70 12.65 24.04
N LEU A 128 10.92 12.17 24.27
CA LEU A 128 11.23 10.74 24.15
C LEU A 128 10.60 9.90 25.26
N GLU A 129 10.68 10.39 26.50
CA GLU A 129 10.37 9.54 27.67
C GLU A 129 8.88 9.46 27.95
N GLU A 130 8.10 10.46 27.56
CA GLU A 130 6.71 10.62 27.96
C GLU A 130 5.70 10.51 26.79
N ASN A 131 6.18 10.41 25.53
CA ASN A 131 5.27 10.36 24.39
C ASN A 131 4.77 8.94 24.12
N PRO A 132 3.47 8.68 24.30
CA PRO A 132 2.89 7.35 24.10
C PRO A 132 2.99 6.84 22.66
N MET A 133 3.00 7.72 21.66
CA MET A 133 3.20 7.35 20.27
C MET A 133 4.61 6.79 20.05
N ILE A 134 5.63 7.40 20.64
CA ILE A 134 7.01 6.92 20.57
C ILE A 134 7.15 5.56 21.26
N GLN A 135 6.51 5.37 22.40
CA GLN A 135 6.51 4.07 23.08
C GLN A 135 5.83 3.00 22.21
N TRP A 136 4.68 3.33 21.63
CA TRP A 136 3.99 2.42 20.73
C TRP A 136 4.87 2.00 19.54
N LEU A 137 5.56 2.96 18.90
CA LEU A 137 6.47 2.69 17.77
C LEU A 137 7.71 1.88 18.17
N LYS A 138 8.16 1.93 19.43
CA LYS A 138 9.22 1.05 19.94
C LYS A 138 8.76 -0.40 20.03
N ASP A 139 7.54 -0.61 20.50
CA ASP A 139 7.00 -1.93 20.81
C ASP A 139 6.44 -2.64 19.57
N HIS A 140 6.15 -1.90 18.50
CA HIS A 140 5.53 -2.44 17.26
C HIS A 140 6.42 -2.18 16.05
N GLU A 141 6.43 -3.13 15.12
CA GLU A 141 7.13 -3.00 13.82
C GLU A 141 6.23 -2.36 12.76
N GLU A 142 4.92 -2.49 12.93
CA GLU A 142 3.93 -1.99 11.99
C GLU A 142 3.82 -0.45 12.03
N PRO A 143 3.51 0.20 10.91
CA PRO A 143 3.21 1.63 10.89
C PRO A 143 1.95 1.94 11.69
N LEU A 144 2.00 2.98 12.51
CA LEU A 144 0.87 3.46 13.28
C LEU A 144 -0.07 4.26 12.38
N VAL A 145 -1.33 3.82 12.29
CA VAL A 145 -2.40 4.56 11.62
C VAL A 145 -2.94 5.62 12.57
N TYR A 146 -2.61 6.88 12.35
CA TYR A 146 -2.92 7.97 13.29
C TYR A 146 -4.42 8.12 13.57
N ARG A 147 -5.26 7.92 12.55
CA ARG A 147 -6.72 7.95 12.73
C ARG A 147 -7.20 6.94 13.77
N ASP A 148 -6.67 5.73 13.76
CA ASP A 148 -7.10 4.67 14.64
C ASP A 148 -6.48 4.83 16.02
N PHE A 149 -5.23 5.32 16.07
CA PHE A 149 -4.53 5.69 17.29
C PHE A 149 -5.25 6.78 18.10
N ARG A 150 -5.92 7.74 17.46
CA ARG A 150 -6.71 8.80 18.13
C ARG A 150 -7.81 8.27 19.05
N TYR A 151 -8.25 7.03 18.87
CA TYR A 151 -9.23 6.38 19.75
C TYR A 151 -8.61 5.54 20.84
N SER A 152 -7.30 5.38 20.86
CA SER A 152 -6.57 4.60 21.86
C SER A 152 -6.46 5.32 23.22
N VAL A 153 -6.11 4.53 24.23
CA VAL A 153 -5.86 5.08 25.59
C VAL A 153 -4.56 5.86 25.59
N GLU A 154 -3.59 5.42 24.83
CA GLU A 154 -2.27 6.03 24.69
C GLU A 154 -2.38 7.44 24.11
N TYR A 155 -3.22 7.65 23.09
CA TYR A 155 -3.46 8.99 22.54
C TYR A 155 -4.01 9.95 23.57
N LYS A 156 -4.90 9.50 24.45
CA LYS A 156 -5.50 10.36 25.50
C LYS A 156 -4.46 10.88 26.48
N SER A 157 -3.38 10.12 26.70
CA SER A 157 -2.28 10.51 27.60
C SER A 157 -1.22 11.39 26.94
N MET A 158 -1.25 11.61 25.63
CA MET A 158 -0.34 12.54 24.95
C MET A 158 -0.58 13.99 25.37
N TRP A 159 0.49 14.78 25.30
CA TRP A 159 0.40 16.23 25.50
C TRP A 159 -0.45 16.90 24.42
N GLU A 160 -1.25 17.89 24.82
CA GLU A 160 -2.14 18.61 23.89
C GLU A 160 -1.36 19.34 22.77
N GLU A 161 -0.17 19.83 23.07
CA GLU A 161 0.70 20.47 22.08
C GLU A 161 1.12 19.48 20.99
N GLU A 162 1.51 18.26 21.35
CA GLU A 162 1.90 17.21 20.42
C GLU A 162 0.72 16.77 19.55
N LYS A 163 -0.46 16.55 20.16
CA LYS A 163 -1.71 16.26 19.44
C LYS A 163 -2.00 17.36 18.43
N HIS A 164 -1.89 18.63 18.86
CA HIS A 164 -2.14 19.77 17.99
C HIS A 164 -1.15 19.83 16.80
N HIS A 165 0.13 19.54 17.05
CA HIS A 165 1.13 19.49 15.99
C HIS A 165 0.83 18.41 14.95
N LEU A 166 0.49 17.20 15.38
CA LEU A 166 0.14 16.10 14.50
C LEU A 166 -1.15 16.36 13.72
N ASP A 167 -2.17 16.91 14.38
CA ASP A 167 -3.45 17.28 13.75
C ASP A 167 -3.29 18.42 12.74
N LYS A 168 -2.53 19.46 13.08
CA LYS A 168 -2.25 20.59 12.19
C LYS A 168 -1.50 20.18 10.92
N LYS A 169 -0.64 19.17 11.01
CA LYS A 169 0.08 18.60 9.87
C LYS A 169 -0.78 17.60 9.07
N HIS A 170 -1.99 17.30 9.52
CA HIS A 170 -2.85 16.28 8.91
C HIS A 170 -2.16 14.92 8.82
N THR A 171 -1.44 14.53 9.87
CA THR A 171 -0.72 13.27 9.95
C THR A 171 -1.68 12.10 9.73
N ARG A 172 -1.26 11.13 8.90
CA ARG A 172 -2.02 9.91 8.63
C ARG A 172 -1.33 8.68 9.16
N TYR A 173 -0.03 8.59 8.93
CA TYR A 173 0.75 7.43 9.32
C TYR A 173 2.02 7.89 10.02
N CYS A 174 2.46 7.08 10.98
CA CYS A 174 3.73 7.24 11.66
C CYS A 174 4.46 5.90 11.62
N ALA A 175 5.69 5.88 11.15
CA ALA A 175 6.51 4.68 11.09
C ALA A 175 7.80 4.87 11.88
N GLY A 176 8.22 3.84 12.60
CA GLY A 176 9.48 3.85 13.33
C GLY A 176 10.65 3.44 12.44
N LEU A 177 11.73 4.22 12.49
CA LEU A 177 13.03 3.80 11.95
C LEU A 177 13.80 3.12 13.07
N LYS A 178 13.97 1.80 13.00
CA LYS A 178 14.63 0.99 14.01
C LYS A 178 16.03 0.59 13.58
N ASP A 179 16.94 0.58 14.55
CA ASP A 179 18.25 -0.06 14.44
C ASP A 179 18.32 -1.17 15.51
N GLY A 180 18.05 -2.40 15.10
CA GLY A 180 17.78 -3.50 16.00
C GLY A 180 16.57 -3.20 16.89
N ASP A 181 16.77 -3.24 18.20
CA ASP A 181 15.72 -2.96 19.21
C ASP A 181 15.57 -1.47 19.55
N THR A 182 16.39 -0.59 18.95
CA THR A 182 16.36 0.84 19.24
C THR A 182 15.60 1.63 18.18
N LEU A 183 14.73 2.54 18.60
CA LEU A 183 14.06 3.47 17.71
C LEU A 183 15.01 4.64 17.40
N ALA A 184 15.61 4.64 16.21
CA ALA A 184 16.56 5.68 15.77
C ALA A 184 15.84 6.93 15.24
N GLY A 185 14.64 6.76 14.69
CA GLY A 185 13.89 7.86 14.10
C GLY A 185 12.41 7.55 13.94
N VAL A 186 11.66 8.55 13.47
CA VAL A 186 10.23 8.46 13.17
C VAL A 186 9.97 9.13 11.85
N ILE A 187 9.23 8.47 10.98
CA ILE A 187 8.71 9.03 9.74
C ILE A 187 7.24 9.40 9.94
N LEU A 188 6.89 10.62 9.64
CA LEU A 188 5.50 11.09 9.64
C LEU A 188 5.05 11.33 8.20
N ILE A 189 3.95 10.71 7.85
CA ILE A 189 3.34 10.82 6.53
C ILE A 189 2.00 11.54 6.67
N THR A 190 1.83 12.62 5.92
CA THR A 190 0.63 13.45 6.01
C THR A 190 -0.32 13.22 4.84
N ALA A 191 -1.56 13.67 5.00
CA ALA A 191 -2.51 13.68 3.92
C ALA A 191 -2.15 14.74 2.86
N ASP A 192 -2.31 14.42 1.61
CA ASP A 192 -2.45 15.44 0.58
C ASP A 192 -3.88 16.02 0.67
N SER A 193 -3.98 17.35 0.72
CA SER A 193 -5.25 18.07 0.90
C SER A 193 -6.25 17.87 -0.25
N GLY A 194 -5.85 17.20 -1.33
CA GLY A 194 -6.65 17.02 -2.54
C GLY A 194 -6.94 15.58 -2.95
N LYS A 195 -6.34 14.56 -2.34
CA LYS A 195 -6.40 13.18 -2.87
C LYS A 195 -6.96 12.13 -1.92
N LYS A 196 -7.48 11.07 -2.54
CA LYS A 196 -8.13 9.92 -1.89
C LYS A 196 -7.16 9.08 -1.05
N ARG A 197 -7.72 8.42 -0.04
CA ARG A 197 -7.15 7.44 0.89
C ARG A 197 -6.00 6.59 0.32
N LEU A 198 -4.85 6.62 0.97
CA LEU A 198 -3.82 5.59 0.81
C LEU A 198 -4.38 4.21 1.17
N VAL A 199 -4.05 3.22 0.37
CA VAL A 199 -4.32 1.82 0.69
C VAL A 199 -3.25 1.37 1.69
N TYR A 200 -3.64 0.57 2.68
CA TYR A 200 -2.75 0.12 3.77
C TYR A 200 -1.48 -0.58 3.23
N ASP A 201 -1.63 -1.35 2.15
CA ASP A 201 -0.54 -2.10 1.51
C ASP A 201 0.58 -1.21 0.93
N GLU A 202 0.32 0.08 0.69
CA GLU A 202 1.33 1.04 0.20
C GLU A 202 2.25 1.56 1.31
N VAL A 203 1.91 1.33 2.57
CA VAL A 203 2.66 1.83 3.73
C VAL A 203 3.65 0.78 4.26
N GLU A 204 3.47 -0.49 3.92
CA GLU A 204 4.38 -1.60 4.31
C GLU A 204 5.60 -1.75 3.38
N LEU A 205 5.75 -0.94 2.34
CA LEU A 205 6.91 -0.90 1.44
C LEU A 205 8.08 -0.14 2.06
#